data_2c10a1c9e1758e42dcb930e04e8f6f71
#
_entry.id   2c10a1c9e1758e42dcb930e04e8f6f71
#
_cell.length_a   1.000
_cell.length_b   1.000
_cell.length_c   1.000
_cell.angle_alpha   90.00
_cell.angle_beta   90.00
_cell.angle_gamma   90.00
#
_symmetry.space_group_name_H-M   'P 1'
#
loop_
_entity.id
_entity.type
_entity.pdbx_description
1 polymer ?
#
loop_
_entity_poly.entity_id
_entity_poly.type
_entity_poly.pdbx_seq_one_letter_code
_entity_poly.pdbx_strand_id
1 'polypeptide(L)'
;MRCRYRECKNLTGTPRYASIADHLGIEQSRRDDLESLGYVLIYFLQGRLPWQGVKAENKKDKYMRIFETKQSVSVQELCSGLPLEFQDYLVYCRGLRYAENPDYDYLRGLFRSVMTEYNLVNDGVFDWMEDSGPRNIDAIPDFCRTPEGTLSPCFLHPAPPFYTDVMLKSGGEGVVV
;
A
#
# COMPACT_ATOMS: atom_id res chain seq x y z
N MET A 1 21.29 4.57 11.47
CA MET A 1 22.29 4.03 10.52
C MET A 1 21.85 4.43 9.11
N ARG A 2 22.66 5.11 8.30
CA ARG A 2 22.27 5.47 6.92
C ARG A 2 22.67 4.33 6.00
N CYS A 3 21.72 3.73 5.25
CA CYS A 3 22.04 2.77 4.21
C CYS A 3 22.89 3.46 3.13
N ARG A 4 23.94 2.78 2.65
CA ARG A 4 24.74 3.24 1.53
C ARG A 4 23.96 3.00 0.25
N TYR A 5 23.91 3.99 -0.64
CA TYR A 5 23.39 3.82 -1.99
C TYR A 5 24.16 2.71 -2.73
N ARG A 6 23.46 1.75 -3.27
CA ARG A 6 23.98 0.63 -4.09
C ARG A 6 22.98 0.35 -5.20
N GLU A 7 23.48 -0.23 -6.29
CA GLU A 7 22.69 -0.67 -7.43
C GLU A 7 22.88 -2.19 -7.65
N CYS A 8 22.15 -2.73 -8.61
CA CYS A 8 22.20 -4.16 -8.98
C CYS A 8 21.80 -5.11 -7.84
N LYS A 9 20.87 -4.70 -6.99
CA LYS A 9 20.30 -5.56 -5.96
C LYS A 9 19.12 -6.37 -6.48
N ASN A 10 18.91 -7.52 -5.88
CA ASN A 10 17.68 -8.28 -6.10
C ASN A 10 16.51 -7.56 -5.45
N LEU A 11 15.34 -7.61 -6.11
CA LEU A 11 14.10 -7.09 -5.56
C LEU A 11 13.82 -7.70 -4.20
N THR A 12 13.58 -6.85 -3.22
CA THR A 12 13.33 -7.21 -1.84
C THR A 12 11.84 -7.07 -1.51
N GLY A 13 11.26 -8.05 -0.85
CA GLY A 13 9.85 -8.02 -0.46
C GLY A 13 8.90 -8.51 -1.55
N THR A 14 7.64 -8.09 -1.45
CA THR A 14 6.58 -8.51 -2.37
C THR A 14 6.51 -7.57 -3.58
N PRO A 15 6.71 -8.06 -4.81
CA PRO A 15 6.70 -7.22 -6.02
C PRO A 15 5.44 -6.35 -6.18
N ARG A 16 4.31 -6.81 -5.64
CA ARG A 16 3.05 -6.07 -5.65
C ARG A 16 3.20 -4.68 -5.04
N TYR A 17 3.90 -4.57 -3.92
CA TYR A 17 4.03 -3.33 -3.16
C TYR A 17 5.41 -2.67 -3.26
N ALA A 18 6.41 -3.35 -3.82
CA ALA A 18 7.76 -2.82 -3.98
C ALA A 18 7.76 -1.48 -4.72
N SER A 19 8.65 -0.57 -4.31
CA SER A 19 8.82 0.73 -4.99
C SER A 19 9.33 0.56 -6.42
N ILE A 20 9.19 1.58 -7.25
CA ILE A 20 9.76 1.60 -8.60
C ILE A 20 11.29 1.45 -8.54
N ALA A 21 11.94 2.12 -7.58
CA ALA A 21 13.38 2.05 -7.41
C ALA A 21 13.87 0.65 -6.99
N ASP A 22 13.10 -0.09 -6.18
CA ASP A 22 13.42 -1.46 -5.80
C ASP A 22 13.34 -2.42 -7.02
N HIS A 23 12.38 -2.22 -7.92
CA HIS A 23 12.34 -2.96 -9.19
C HIS A 23 13.56 -2.68 -10.08
N LEU A 24 14.14 -1.49 -10.01
CA LEU A 24 15.37 -1.11 -10.71
C LEU A 24 16.64 -1.66 -10.03
N GLY A 25 16.50 -2.36 -8.90
CA GLY A 25 17.63 -2.91 -8.15
C GLY A 25 18.42 -1.85 -7.39
N ILE A 26 17.81 -0.71 -7.08
CA ILE A 26 18.40 0.34 -6.24
C ILE A 26 18.20 -0.06 -4.78
N GLU A 27 19.22 0.17 -3.93
CA GLU A 27 19.12 -0.06 -2.48
C GLU A 27 17.94 0.71 -1.90
N GLN A 28 17.15 0.04 -1.05
CA GLN A 28 15.99 0.65 -0.44
C GLN A 28 16.37 1.71 0.60
N SER A 29 15.54 2.73 0.71
CA SER A 29 15.63 3.77 1.72
C SER A 29 14.24 4.13 2.24
N ARG A 30 14.15 5.13 3.11
CA ARG A 30 12.86 5.57 3.70
C ARG A 30 11.77 5.89 2.68
N ARG A 31 12.14 6.45 1.52
CA ARG A 31 11.20 6.77 0.45
C ARG A 31 10.53 5.52 -0.13
N ASP A 32 11.29 4.43 -0.20
CA ASP A 32 10.83 3.17 -0.79
C ASP A 32 9.79 2.48 0.13
N ASP A 33 10.00 2.55 1.44
CA ASP A 33 9.03 2.08 2.42
C ASP A 33 7.74 2.90 2.38
N LEU A 34 7.85 4.23 2.22
CA LEU A 34 6.68 5.11 2.11
C LEU A 34 5.92 4.89 0.80
N GLU A 35 6.61 4.72 -0.34
CA GLU A 35 5.97 4.39 -1.61
C GLU A 35 5.24 3.04 -1.52
N SER A 36 5.88 2.04 -0.91
CA SER A 36 5.27 0.73 -0.65
C SER A 36 4.01 0.84 0.21
N LEU A 37 4.05 1.64 1.28
CA LEU A 37 2.89 1.91 2.11
C LEU A 37 1.76 2.57 1.31
N GLY A 38 2.07 3.51 0.43
CA GLY A 38 1.08 4.13 -0.45
C GLY A 38 0.33 3.11 -1.30
N TYR A 39 1.03 2.13 -1.89
CA TYR A 39 0.38 1.05 -2.63
C TYR A 39 -0.48 0.15 -1.75
N VAL A 40 -0.08 -0.11 -0.51
CA VAL A 40 -0.87 -0.87 0.46
C VAL A 40 -2.17 -0.14 0.79
N LEU A 41 -2.10 1.17 1.04
CA LEU A 41 -3.28 1.99 1.34
C LEU A 41 -4.27 2.01 0.17
N ILE A 42 -3.78 2.22 -1.06
CA ILE A 42 -4.63 2.18 -2.26
C ILE A 42 -5.24 0.78 -2.44
N TYR A 43 -4.46 -0.28 -2.21
CA TYR A 43 -4.97 -1.63 -2.26
C TYR A 43 -6.10 -1.87 -1.26
N PHE A 44 -5.99 -1.34 -0.04
CA PHE A 44 -7.06 -1.46 0.96
C PHE A 44 -8.33 -0.71 0.56
N LEU A 45 -8.20 0.42 -0.13
CA LEU A 45 -9.36 1.21 -0.55
C LEU A 45 -10.02 0.69 -1.83
N GLN A 46 -9.23 0.24 -2.81
CA GLN A 46 -9.73 -0.19 -4.12
C GLN A 46 -9.90 -1.72 -4.25
N GLY A 47 -9.33 -2.50 -3.32
CA GLY A 47 -9.35 -3.97 -3.36
C GLY A 47 -8.38 -4.59 -4.36
N ARG A 48 -7.79 -3.81 -5.26
CA ARG A 48 -6.86 -4.29 -6.30
C ARG A 48 -5.89 -3.19 -6.71
N LEU A 49 -4.78 -3.62 -7.32
CA LEU A 49 -3.83 -2.73 -7.99
C LEU A 49 -3.74 -3.12 -9.47
N PRO A 50 -3.48 -2.17 -10.39
CA PRO A 50 -3.47 -2.43 -11.85
C PRO A 50 -2.53 -3.54 -12.29
N TRP A 51 -1.44 -3.76 -11.56
CA TRP A 51 -0.43 -4.79 -11.84
C TRP A 51 -0.70 -6.14 -11.17
N GLN A 52 -1.89 -6.35 -10.60
CA GLN A 52 -2.27 -7.66 -10.08
C GLN A 52 -2.78 -8.60 -11.19
N GLY A 53 -2.60 -9.90 -10.99
CA GLY A 53 -3.08 -10.90 -11.94
C GLY A 53 -2.24 -11.02 -13.23
N VAL A 54 -1.11 -10.33 -13.32
CA VAL A 54 -0.20 -10.42 -14.46
C VAL A 54 0.27 -11.87 -14.65
N LYS A 55 -0.02 -12.44 -15.83
CA LYS A 55 0.43 -13.78 -16.24
C LYS A 55 1.80 -13.66 -16.92
N ALA A 56 2.74 -14.53 -16.57
CA ALA A 56 4.04 -14.61 -17.19
C ALA A 56 4.55 -16.06 -17.09
N GLU A 57 5.44 -16.46 -18.00
CA GLU A 57 5.99 -17.81 -18.05
C GLU A 57 6.95 -18.10 -16.90
N ASN A 58 7.67 -17.07 -16.46
CA ASN A 58 8.64 -17.19 -15.38
C ASN A 58 8.58 -15.99 -14.42
N LYS A 59 9.26 -16.11 -13.29
CA LYS A 59 9.27 -15.12 -12.22
C LYS A 59 9.89 -13.78 -12.67
N LYS A 60 10.93 -13.82 -13.50
CA LYS A 60 11.64 -12.64 -13.98
C LYS A 60 10.73 -11.81 -14.90
N ASP A 61 10.08 -12.44 -15.85
CA ASP A 61 9.15 -11.77 -16.76
C ASP A 61 7.94 -11.22 -16.02
N LYS A 62 7.45 -11.95 -15.01
CA LYS A 62 6.38 -11.43 -14.14
C LYS A 62 6.78 -10.13 -13.43
N TYR A 63 7.99 -10.07 -12.89
CA TYR A 63 8.47 -8.87 -12.21
C TYR A 63 8.69 -7.71 -13.18
N MET A 64 9.19 -8.00 -14.38
CA MET A 64 9.35 -7.00 -15.42
C MET A 64 8.01 -6.40 -15.84
N ARG A 65 7.00 -7.22 -16.10
CA ARG A 65 5.64 -6.74 -16.46
C ARG A 65 4.99 -5.92 -15.34
N ILE A 66 5.17 -6.33 -14.08
CA ILE A 66 4.70 -5.55 -12.92
C ILE A 66 5.37 -4.17 -12.91
N PHE A 67 6.68 -4.12 -13.11
CA PHE A 67 7.43 -2.88 -13.16
C PHE A 67 6.99 -1.97 -14.32
N GLU A 68 6.85 -2.50 -15.52
CA GLU A 68 6.37 -1.77 -16.70
C GLU A 68 4.99 -1.16 -16.44
N THR A 69 4.07 -1.96 -15.85
CA THR A 69 2.74 -1.46 -15.50
C THR A 69 2.81 -0.33 -14.44
N LYS A 70 3.65 -0.47 -13.41
CA LYS A 70 3.85 0.58 -12.40
C LYS A 70 4.39 1.87 -12.98
N GLN A 71 5.22 1.80 -14.02
CA GLN A 71 5.76 2.97 -14.71
C GLN A 71 4.72 3.60 -15.66
N SER A 72 3.90 2.80 -16.32
CA SER A 72 2.94 3.29 -17.31
C SER A 72 1.70 3.92 -16.67
N VAL A 73 1.28 3.45 -15.49
CA VAL A 73 0.12 3.99 -14.78
C VAL A 73 0.51 5.28 -14.06
N SER A 74 -0.16 6.37 -14.37
CA SER A 74 0.03 7.64 -13.68
C SER A 74 -0.47 7.57 -12.23
N VAL A 75 0.08 8.41 -11.33
CA VAL A 75 -0.41 8.46 -9.94
C VAL A 75 -1.87 8.92 -9.90
N GLN A 76 -2.25 9.84 -10.78
CA GLN A 76 -3.63 10.31 -10.90
C GLN A 76 -4.60 9.20 -11.28
N GLU A 77 -4.23 8.37 -12.25
CA GLU A 77 -5.02 7.21 -12.67
C GLU A 77 -5.11 6.17 -11.55
N LEU A 78 -3.98 5.89 -10.88
CA LEU A 78 -3.90 4.94 -9.77
C LEU A 78 -4.78 5.35 -8.58
N CYS A 79 -4.90 6.65 -8.31
CA CYS A 79 -5.70 7.20 -7.22
C CYS A 79 -7.10 7.66 -7.66
N SER A 80 -7.53 7.30 -8.88
CA SER A 80 -8.85 7.69 -9.38
C SER A 80 -9.97 7.22 -8.45
N GLY A 81 -10.87 8.14 -8.08
CA GLY A 81 -11.98 7.86 -7.16
C GLY A 81 -11.59 7.88 -5.67
N LEU A 82 -10.33 8.15 -5.33
CA LEU A 82 -9.88 8.33 -3.95
C LEU A 82 -9.74 9.82 -3.61
N PRO A 83 -9.73 10.21 -2.31
CA PRO A 83 -9.37 11.56 -1.89
C PRO A 83 -8.01 11.99 -2.45
N LEU A 84 -7.89 13.28 -2.77
CA LEU A 84 -6.71 13.85 -3.41
C LEU A 84 -5.43 13.63 -2.59
N GLU A 85 -5.57 13.54 -1.29
CA GLU A 85 -4.48 13.33 -0.33
C GLU A 85 -3.71 12.02 -0.59
N PHE A 86 -4.35 10.98 -1.13
CA PHE A 86 -3.66 9.75 -1.52
C PHE A 86 -2.78 9.96 -2.76
N GLN A 87 -3.23 10.80 -3.69
CA GLN A 87 -2.42 11.21 -4.83
C GLN A 87 -1.22 12.04 -4.38
N ASP A 88 -1.45 13.05 -3.54
CA ASP A 88 -0.41 13.94 -3.00
C ASP A 88 0.62 13.15 -2.20
N TYR A 89 0.17 12.16 -1.41
CA TYR A 89 1.03 11.24 -0.69
C TYR A 89 2.01 10.51 -1.64
N LEU A 90 1.49 9.88 -2.71
CA LEU A 90 2.34 9.13 -3.64
C LEU A 90 3.25 10.05 -4.48
N VAL A 91 2.76 11.21 -4.92
CA VAL A 91 3.56 12.20 -5.64
C VAL A 91 4.72 12.65 -4.76
N TYR A 92 4.45 12.97 -3.51
CA TYR A 92 5.47 13.34 -2.53
C TYR A 92 6.51 12.22 -2.35
N CYS A 93 6.08 10.99 -2.08
CA CYS A 93 6.98 9.85 -1.84
C CYS A 93 7.88 9.56 -3.05
N ARG A 94 7.32 9.59 -4.26
CA ARG A 94 8.08 9.39 -5.50
C ARG A 94 9.04 10.54 -5.82
N GLY A 95 8.78 11.75 -5.32
CA GLY A 95 9.64 12.92 -5.46
C GLY A 95 10.85 12.93 -4.52
N LEU A 96 10.85 12.11 -3.46
CA LEU A 96 11.92 12.08 -2.47
C LEU A 96 13.25 11.55 -3.06
N ARG A 97 14.34 12.21 -2.70
CA ARG A 97 15.70 11.73 -3.00
C ARG A 97 16.06 10.57 -2.10
N TYR A 98 17.01 9.73 -2.51
CA TYR A 98 17.46 8.54 -1.77
C TYR A 98 17.80 8.82 -0.30
N ALA A 99 18.59 9.86 -0.02
CA ALA A 99 19.06 10.19 1.32
C ALA A 99 18.18 11.22 2.04
N GLU A 100 17.10 11.68 1.41
CA GLU A 100 16.22 12.72 1.95
C GLU A 100 15.48 12.24 3.20
N ASN A 101 15.29 13.16 4.15
CA ASN A 101 14.44 12.91 5.29
C ASN A 101 13.00 13.24 4.91
N PRO A 102 12.08 12.26 4.93
CA PRO A 102 10.68 12.56 4.66
C PRO A 102 10.09 13.48 5.74
N ASP A 103 9.21 14.36 5.31
CA ASP A 103 8.35 15.13 6.23
C ASP A 103 7.18 14.24 6.66
N TYR A 104 7.37 13.51 7.75
CA TYR A 104 6.34 12.62 8.29
C TYR A 104 5.14 13.39 8.87
N ASP A 105 5.32 14.64 9.31
CA ASP A 105 4.22 15.45 9.81
C ASP A 105 3.32 15.91 8.68
N TYR A 106 3.88 16.30 7.56
CA TYR A 106 3.14 16.56 6.33
C TYR A 106 2.32 15.33 5.90
N LEU A 107 2.95 14.14 5.80
CA LEU A 107 2.26 12.91 5.40
C LEU A 107 1.13 12.53 6.37
N ARG A 108 1.35 12.66 7.68
CA ARG A 108 0.28 12.48 8.68
C ARG A 108 -0.82 13.53 8.55
N GLY A 109 -0.45 14.75 8.18
CA GLY A 109 -1.38 15.86 7.92
C GLY A 109 -2.37 15.53 6.81
N LEU A 110 -1.91 14.94 5.70
CA LEU A 110 -2.77 14.51 4.60
C LEU A 110 -3.91 13.59 5.09
N PHE A 111 -3.58 12.55 5.86
CA PHE A 111 -4.61 11.64 6.37
C PHE A 111 -5.51 12.25 7.44
N ARG A 112 -5.00 13.22 8.25
CA ARG A 112 -5.86 13.97 9.16
C ARG A 112 -6.86 14.85 8.42
N SER A 113 -6.47 15.42 7.28
CA SER A 113 -7.39 16.18 6.42
C SER A 113 -8.51 15.28 5.90
N VAL A 114 -8.20 14.09 5.41
CA VAL A 114 -9.21 13.09 5.01
C VAL A 114 -10.16 12.77 6.17
N MET A 115 -9.62 12.47 7.36
CA MET A 115 -10.46 12.19 8.53
C MET A 115 -11.41 13.34 8.85
N THR A 116 -10.94 14.58 8.76
CA THR A 116 -11.75 15.77 9.03
C THR A 116 -12.81 15.98 7.94
N GLU A 117 -12.43 15.89 6.68
CA GLU A 117 -13.33 16.10 5.54
C GLU A 117 -14.49 15.12 5.52
N TYR A 118 -14.19 13.85 5.82
CA TYR A 118 -15.18 12.76 5.83
C TYR A 118 -15.79 12.50 7.22
N ASN A 119 -15.52 13.37 8.21
CA ASN A 119 -16.00 13.23 9.59
C ASN A 119 -15.70 11.87 10.22
N LEU A 120 -14.54 11.29 9.91
CA LEU A 120 -14.11 10.01 10.45
C LEU A 120 -13.59 10.20 11.88
N VAL A 121 -14.07 9.37 12.79
CA VAL A 121 -13.63 9.35 14.20
C VAL A 121 -12.79 8.10 14.43
N ASN A 122 -11.62 8.27 15.03
CA ASN A 122 -10.83 7.14 15.51
C ASN A 122 -11.40 6.69 16.87
N ASP A 123 -12.35 5.79 16.84
CA ASP A 123 -13.01 5.21 18.01
C ASP A 123 -12.25 4.00 18.60
N GLY A 124 -11.15 3.59 17.93
CA GLY A 124 -10.38 2.41 18.34
C GLY A 124 -11.07 1.07 18.07
N VAL A 125 -12.22 1.08 17.39
CA VAL A 125 -12.94 -0.13 17.01
C VAL A 125 -12.50 -0.58 15.62
N PHE A 126 -12.05 -1.82 15.51
CA PHE A 126 -11.57 -2.40 14.25
C PHE A 126 -12.45 -3.58 13.84
N ASP A 127 -12.47 -3.85 12.55
CA ASP A 127 -13.29 -4.91 11.94
C ASP A 127 -13.06 -6.32 12.53
N TRP A 128 -11.89 -6.55 13.08
CA TRP A 128 -11.50 -7.83 13.68
C TRP A 128 -11.82 -7.95 15.19
N MET A 129 -12.44 -6.92 15.77
CA MET A 129 -12.90 -6.99 17.17
C MET A 129 -14.26 -7.69 17.23
N GLU A 130 -14.38 -8.77 18.02
CA GLU A 130 -15.58 -9.61 18.10
C GLU A 130 -16.83 -8.88 18.59
N ASP A 131 -16.68 -7.81 19.38
CA ASP A 131 -17.76 -7.02 19.97
C ASP A 131 -18.18 -5.78 19.14
N SER A 132 -17.69 -5.63 17.93
CA SER A 132 -18.19 -4.58 17.05
C SER A 132 -19.64 -4.91 16.65
N GLY A 133 -20.60 -4.24 17.28
CA GLY A 133 -22.03 -4.35 16.95
C GLY A 133 -22.29 -4.07 15.45
N PRO A 134 -23.54 -4.06 14.99
CA PRO A 134 -23.84 -3.88 13.57
C PRO A 134 -23.19 -2.59 13.07
N ARG A 135 -22.31 -2.74 12.08
CA ARG A 135 -21.59 -1.61 11.49
C ARG A 135 -22.59 -0.62 10.93
N ASN A 136 -22.42 0.64 11.24
CA ASN A 136 -23.15 1.68 10.54
C ASN A 136 -22.57 1.84 9.12
N ILE A 137 -23.08 1.05 8.18
CA ILE A 137 -22.65 1.02 6.78
C ILE A 137 -22.87 2.41 6.13
N ASP A 138 -23.79 3.20 6.62
CA ASP A 138 -24.10 4.53 6.10
C ASP A 138 -23.03 5.57 6.47
N ALA A 139 -22.22 5.30 7.52
CA ALA A 139 -21.10 6.14 7.92
C ALA A 139 -19.82 5.89 7.10
N ILE A 140 -19.80 4.88 6.23
CA ILE A 140 -18.63 4.57 5.39
C ILE A 140 -18.57 5.53 4.22
N PRO A 141 -17.47 6.28 4.03
CA PRO A 141 -17.32 7.24 2.94
C PRO A 141 -17.51 6.61 1.56
N ASP A 142 -18.06 7.37 0.62
CA ASP A 142 -18.35 6.90 -0.75
C ASP A 142 -17.11 6.43 -1.50
N PHE A 143 -15.93 7.00 -1.25
CA PHE A 143 -14.68 6.55 -1.88
C PHE A 143 -14.26 5.12 -1.45
N CYS A 144 -14.86 4.57 -0.39
CA CYS A 144 -14.69 3.18 0.03
C CYS A 144 -15.68 2.23 -0.66
N ARG A 145 -16.54 2.75 -1.55
CA ARG A 145 -17.54 1.98 -2.28
C ARG A 145 -17.10 1.75 -3.72
N THR A 146 -17.55 0.64 -4.30
CA THR A 146 -17.39 0.39 -5.73
C THR A 146 -18.32 1.31 -6.53
N PRO A 147 -18.11 1.48 -7.86
CA PRO A 147 -19.04 2.22 -8.71
C PRO A 147 -20.49 1.69 -8.67
N GLU A 148 -20.67 0.42 -8.32
CA GLU A 148 -21.99 -0.22 -8.14
C GLU A 148 -22.59 0.07 -6.73
N GLY A 149 -21.96 0.90 -5.91
CA GLY A 149 -22.44 1.29 -4.57
C GLY A 149 -22.22 0.23 -3.48
N THR A 150 -21.59 -0.90 -3.79
CA THR A 150 -21.20 -1.91 -2.79
C THR A 150 -19.91 -1.51 -2.08
N LEU A 151 -19.71 -1.97 -0.85
CA LEU A 151 -18.44 -1.75 -0.16
C LEU A 151 -17.29 -2.40 -0.94
N SER A 152 -16.16 -1.71 -0.98
CA SER A 152 -14.93 -2.30 -1.53
C SER A 152 -14.65 -3.66 -0.87
N PRO A 153 -14.17 -4.67 -1.62
CA PRO A 153 -13.92 -6.02 -1.10
C PRO A 153 -13.07 -6.05 0.17
N CYS A 154 -12.26 -5.03 0.41
CA CYS A 154 -11.45 -4.92 1.62
C CYS A 154 -12.29 -4.67 2.89
N PHE A 155 -13.50 -4.14 2.75
CA PHE A 155 -14.42 -3.90 3.87
C PHE A 155 -15.40 -5.08 4.10
N LEU A 156 -15.51 -5.99 3.13
CA LEU A 156 -16.47 -7.11 3.17
C LEU A 156 -15.85 -8.42 3.68
N HIS A 157 -14.53 -8.55 3.66
CA HIS A 157 -13.85 -9.76 4.10
C HIS A 157 -12.93 -9.47 5.30
N PRO A 158 -12.89 -10.37 6.29
CA PRO A 158 -11.77 -10.39 7.23
C PRO A 158 -10.48 -10.48 6.44
N ALA A 159 -9.42 -9.84 6.92
CA ALA A 159 -8.13 -9.60 6.25
C ALA A 159 -7.77 -10.69 5.22
N PRO A 160 -7.40 -10.32 3.99
CA PRO A 160 -7.09 -11.30 2.95
C PRO A 160 -6.07 -12.32 3.47
N PRO A 161 -6.11 -13.58 3.04
CA PRO A 161 -5.33 -14.70 3.58
C PRO A 161 -3.81 -14.51 3.63
N PHE A 162 -3.30 -13.39 3.15
CA PHE A 162 -1.89 -13.01 3.25
C PHE A 162 -1.42 -12.67 4.66
N TYR A 163 -2.31 -12.29 5.58
CA TYR A 163 -1.91 -12.00 6.97
C TYR A 163 -1.62 -13.29 7.74
N THR A 164 -2.29 -14.39 7.39
CA THR A 164 -2.07 -15.71 8.01
C THR A 164 -0.78 -16.37 7.51
N ASP A 165 -0.41 -16.19 6.23
CA ASP A 165 0.80 -16.82 5.67
C ASP A 165 2.10 -16.15 6.12
N VAL A 166 2.10 -14.86 6.44
CA VAL A 166 3.27 -14.14 6.94
C VAL A 166 3.50 -14.43 8.43
N MET A 167 2.43 -14.54 9.22
CA MET A 167 2.53 -14.82 10.66
C MET A 167 2.81 -16.30 10.96
N LEU A 168 2.35 -17.25 10.13
CA LEU A 168 2.61 -18.67 10.32
C LEU A 168 4.01 -19.10 9.85
N LYS A 169 4.67 -18.33 8.98
CA LYS A 169 6.05 -18.61 8.56
C LYS A 169 7.12 -17.95 9.42
N SER A 170 6.78 -17.02 10.28
CA SER A 170 7.70 -16.43 11.26
C SER A 170 7.72 -17.16 12.61
N GLY A 171 6.93 -18.20 12.78
CA GLY A 171 6.75 -18.95 14.03
C GLY A 171 7.42 -20.33 14.07
N GLY A 172 8.47 -20.58 13.31
CA GLY A 172 9.13 -21.87 13.37
C GLY A 172 10.49 -21.88 12.72
N GLU A 173 11.51 -21.51 13.48
CA GLU A 173 12.78 -22.23 13.62
C GLU A 173 13.71 -21.43 14.53
N GLY A 174 13.84 -21.91 15.75
CA GLY A 174 14.88 -21.47 16.66
C GLY A 174 16.23 -21.85 16.06
N VAL A 175 17.09 -20.85 15.82
CA VAL A 175 18.51 -21.09 15.61
C VAL A 175 19.15 -21.17 16.99
N VAL A 176 19.53 -22.39 17.36
CA VAL A 176 20.52 -22.67 18.37
C VAL A 176 21.90 -22.53 17.71
N VAL A 177 22.77 -21.76 18.39
CA VAL A 177 24.18 -21.48 18.18
C VAL A 177 24.48 -20.29 17.30
#